data_88fedee9e5b6d94da72b9ac167e93358
#
_entry.id   88fedee9e5b6d94da72b9ac167e93358
#
_cell.length_a   1.000
_cell.length_b   1.000
_cell.length_c   1.000
_cell.angle_alpha   90.00
_cell.angle_beta   90.00
_cell.angle_gamma   90.00
#
_symmetry.space_group_name_H-M   'P 1'
#
loop_
_entity.id
_entity.type
_entity.pdbx_description
1 polymer ?
#
loop_
_entity_poly.entity_id
_entity_poly.type
_entity_poly.pdbx_seq_one_letter_code
_entity_poly.pdbx_strand_id
1 'polypeptide(L)'
;MCLILSTVLGSVILSLRTTDDVPSSPKDSVKTTTNGFVTRLGWWLALTPWPSSTVPHRRNIIKKLFVFDLDGTLAPSKSPLGSDVAALLHDLLGVMKVAVISGGDWAQFQKQLLANLPDDERLKDLSLLPTCGTQFYEYVGHWSKVYSEDLSDDERARIKKALQDAYDQSGTKVDKTWGEVIEDRGSQITMSVLGQEAPLAEKEKWDPDFAKRKKIIAILQPMLPEFAIHMGGTTSIDITKPGIDKAYGIAKLRDQLGISVTEMLFAGDAIFPGGNDYPAQEAGVDSILVRDPWETARVIQTVIACLGDGKEQIKSPGKQS
;
A
#
# COMPACT_ATOMS: atom_id res chain seq x y z
N MET A 1 -22.37 -39.27 -19.69
CA MET A 1 -23.44 -39.10 -20.74
C MET A 1 -24.01 -37.69 -20.55
N CYS A 2 -23.82 -36.89 -21.59
CA CYS A 2 -24.42 -35.55 -21.91
C CYS A 2 -24.10 -34.39 -20.97
N LEU A 3 -23.88 -33.18 -21.41
CA LEU A 3 -23.50 -32.58 -22.74
C LEU A 3 -22.94 -31.20 -22.45
N ILE A 4 -21.92 -30.85 -23.21
CA ILE A 4 -21.28 -29.55 -23.33
C ILE A 4 -22.26 -28.58 -24.01
N LEU A 5 -22.37 -27.33 -23.50
CA LEU A 5 -22.76 -26.21 -24.38
C LEU A 5 -21.81 -25.00 -24.10
N SER A 6 -20.99 -24.81 -25.12
CA SER A 6 -20.17 -23.62 -25.36
C SER A 6 -21.03 -22.51 -25.92
N THR A 7 -20.87 -21.28 -25.41
CA THR A 7 -21.36 -20.10 -26.12
C THR A 7 -20.27 -19.03 -26.18
N VAL A 8 -19.77 -18.83 -27.36
CA VAL A 8 -18.85 -17.79 -27.82
C VAL A 8 -19.60 -16.45 -27.85
N LEU A 9 -19.04 -15.42 -27.20
CA LEU A 9 -19.42 -14.03 -27.49
C LEU A 9 -18.18 -13.27 -27.99
N GLY A 10 -18.31 -12.81 -29.22
CA GLY A 10 -17.29 -12.11 -29.96
C GLY A 10 -17.04 -10.70 -29.46
N SER A 11 -15.76 -10.36 -29.45
CA SER A 11 -15.25 -9.02 -29.23
C SER A 11 -15.45 -8.15 -30.45
N VAL A 12 -16.14 -7.01 -30.32
CA VAL A 12 -16.14 -5.93 -31.29
C VAL A 12 -15.10 -4.92 -30.93
N ILE A 13 -14.01 -4.87 -31.68
CA ILE A 13 -12.99 -3.82 -31.60
C ILE A 13 -13.45 -2.69 -32.53
N LEU A 14 -13.74 -1.53 -31.95
CA LEU A 14 -13.97 -0.30 -32.71
C LEU A 14 -12.64 0.45 -32.84
N SER A 15 -12.07 0.43 -34.05
CA SER A 15 -10.89 1.22 -34.42
C SER A 15 -11.34 2.58 -34.92
N LEU A 16 -11.03 3.66 -34.23
CA LEU A 16 -11.17 5.02 -34.73
C LEU A 16 -9.89 5.43 -35.44
N ARG A 17 -9.94 5.56 -36.75
CA ARG A 17 -8.93 6.27 -37.56
C ARG A 17 -9.38 7.71 -37.77
N THR A 18 -8.52 8.63 -37.41
CA THR A 18 -8.58 10.04 -37.82
C THR A 18 -8.01 10.21 -39.23
N THR A 19 -8.73 10.88 -40.10
CA THR A 19 -8.13 11.58 -41.24
C THR A 19 -8.97 12.86 -41.50
N ASP A 20 -8.26 13.96 -41.41
CA ASP A 20 -8.69 15.27 -41.91
C ASP A 20 -8.89 15.22 -43.42
N ASP A 21 -9.98 15.84 -43.90
CA ASP A 21 -9.97 16.62 -45.14
C ASP A 21 -11.34 17.25 -45.35
N VAL A 22 -11.39 18.56 -45.48
CA VAL A 22 -12.51 19.37 -45.93
C VAL A 22 -12.36 19.60 -47.43
N PRO A 23 -13.45 19.49 -48.25
CA PRO A 23 -13.81 20.64 -49.06
C PRO A 23 -15.35 20.90 -49.22
N SER A 24 -15.59 22.17 -49.23
CA SER A 24 -16.66 23.01 -49.82
C SER A 24 -17.85 22.39 -50.55
N SER A 25 -19.00 22.99 -50.21
CA SER A 25 -20.34 22.97 -50.84
C SER A 25 -20.33 23.17 -52.38
N PRO A 26 -21.40 22.66 -53.11
CA PRO A 26 -22.44 23.58 -53.50
C PRO A 26 -23.89 23.06 -53.39
N LYS A 27 -24.79 24.04 -53.42
CA LYS A 27 -26.23 23.98 -53.49
C LYS A 27 -26.71 23.18 -54.70
N ASP A 28 -27.80 22.39 -54.51
CA ASP A 28 -28.92 22.40 -55.47
C ASP A 28 -30.16 21.72 -54.88
N SER A 29 -31.25 22.34 -55.22
CA SER A 29 -32.66 22.03 -54.91
C SER A 29 -33.23 20.86 -55.70
N VAL A 30 -33.95 19.91 -55.04
CA VAL A 30 -34.95 19.10 -55.74
C VAL A 30 -36.12 18.75 -54.83
N LYS A 31 -37.22 19.13 -55.26
CA LYS A 31 -38.63 18.93 -55.07
C LYS A 31 -39.15 17.72 -54.26
N THR A 32 -40.08 18.06 -53.39
CA THR A 32 -41.14 17.28 -52.76
C THR A 32 -41.91 16.37 -53.67
N THR A 33 -42.14 15.14 -53.28
CA THR A 33 -43.32 14.37 -53.64
C THR A 33 -43.79 13.55 -52.45
N THR A 34 -44.96 13.91 -51.97
CA THR A 34 -45.72 13.23 -50.92
C THR A 34 -46.33 11.95 -51.47
N ASN A 35 -46.17 10.82 -50.78
CA ASN A 35 -47.18 9.81 -50.70
C ASN A 35 -47.11 9.13 -49.32
N GLY A 36 -48.27 9.21 -48.67
CA GLY A 36 -48.40 8.76 -47.28
C GLY A 36 -48.57 7.24 -47.13
N PHE A 37 -47.97 6.75 -46.07
CA PHE A 37 -48.52 5.60 -45.39
C PHE A 37 -48.14 5.81 -43.87
N VAL A 38 -49.14 6.28 -43.11
CA VAL A 38 -49.05 6.38 -41.67
C VAL A 38 -49.41 5.02 -41.09
N THR A 39 -48.41 4.20 -40.81
CA THR A 39 -48.58 3.08 -39.90
C THR A 39 -48.24 3.54 -38.47
N ARG A 40 -49.30 3.69 -37.67
CA ARG A 40 -49.20 3.85 -36.22
C ARG A 40 -48.58 2.58 -35.61
N LEU A 41 -47.28 2.55 -35.41
CA LEU A 41 -46.70 1.63 -34.46
C LEU A 41 -46.83 2.27 -33.06
N GLY A 42 -47.78 1.73 -32.28
CA GLY A 42 -47.94 2.09 -30.88
C GLY A 42 -46.69 1.75 -30.08
N TRP A 43 -46.12 2.76 -29.50
CA TRP A 43 -45.04 2.59 -28.50
C TRP A 43 -45.65 2.04 -27.21
N TRP A 44 -45.73 0.71 -27.10
CA TRP A 44 -45.85 0.06 -25.80
C TRP A 44 -44.45 -0.02 -25.23
N LEU A 45 -43.93 1.05 -24.64
CA LEU A 45 -42.88 0.97 -23.65
C LEU A 45 -43.47 0.25 -22.43
N ALA A 46 -43.36 -1.06 -22.41
CA ALA A 46 -43.53 -1.82 -21.20
C ALA A 46 -42.46 -1.30 -20.22
N LEU A 47 -42.92 -0.54 -19.24
CA LEU A 47 -42.16 -0.28 -18.02
C LEU A 47 -42.00 -1.64 -17.32
N THR A 48 -41.06 -2.44 -17.78
CA THR A 48 -40.56 -3.53 -16.93
C THR A 48 -39.91 -2.86 -15.74
N PRO A 49 -40.37 -3.12 -14.50
CA PRO A 49 -39.65 -2.64 -13.33
C PRO A 49 -38.22 -3.16 -13.46
N TRP A 50 -37.26 -2.24 -13.46
CA TRP A 50 -35.85 -2.58 -13.32
C TRP A 50 -35.75 -3.59 -12.18
N PRO A 51 -35.18 -4.79 -12.42
CA PRO A 51 -35.00 -5.73 -11.31
C PRO A 51 -34.29 -4.93 -10.21
N SER A 52 -34.97 -4.77 -9.08
CA SER A 52 -34.34 -4.21 -7.89
C SER A 52 -33.11 -5.08 -7.63
N SER A 53 -31.95 -4.61 -8.09
CA SER A 53 -30.70 -5.18 -7.66
C SER A 53 -30.72 -5.04 -6.14
N THR A 54 -30.97 -6.14 -5.45
CA THR A 54 -30.65 -6.24 -4.04
C THR A 54 -29.13 -6.14 -3.98
N VAL A 55 -28.61 -4.90 -4.01
CA VAL A 55 -27.29 -4.61 -3.54
C VAL A 55 -27.27 -5.17 -2.13
N PRO A 56 -26.48 -6.22 -1.86
CA PRO A 56 -26.44 -6.76 -0.52
C PRO A 56 -26.17 -5.58 0.40
N HIS A 57 -27.05 -5.34 1.37
CA HIS A 57 -26.87 -4.30 2.38
C HIS A 57 -25.52 -4.62 3.02
N ARG A 58 -24.44 -3.94 2.57
CA ARG A 58 -23.20 -3.92 3.34
C ARG A 58 -23.64 -3.38 4.70
N ARG A 59 -23.61 -4.24 5.72
CA ARG A 59 -23.78 -3.77 7.10
C ARG A 59 -22.88 -2.55 7.22
N ASN A 60 -23.41 -1.44 7.68
CA ASN A 60 -22.59 -0.25 7.99
C ASN A 60 -21.64 -0.64 9.11
N ILE A 61 -20.49 -1.20 8.74
CA ILE A 61 -19.42 -1.54 9.68
C ILE A 61 -18.67 -0.24 9.92
N ILE A 62 -18.78 0.25 11.15
CA ILE A 62 -18.03 1.45 11.57
C ILE A 62 -16.56 1.06 11.65
N LYS A 63 -15.72 1.79 10.93
CA LYS A 63 -14.27 1.63 10.99
C LYS A 63 -13.74 2.23 12.29
N LYS A 64 -12.90 1.46 13.00
CA LYS A 64 -12.34 1.80 14.31
C LYS A 64 -10.84 2.03 14.28
N LEU A 65 -10.15 1.47 13.29
CA LEU A 65 -8.70 1.50 13.17
C LEU A 65 -8.30 1.82 11.73
N PHE A 66 -7.44 2.81 11.55
CA PHE A 66 -6.78 3.05 10.28
C PHE A 66 -5.33 2.61 10.36
N VAL A 67 -4.95 1.69 9.52
CA VAL A 67 -3.60 1.12 9.43
C VAL A 67 -2.90 1.70 8.22
N PHE A 68 -1.69 2.17 8.38
CA PHE A 68 -0.86 2.72 7.31
C PHE A 68 0.43 1.93 7.15
N ASP A 69 0.89 1.79 5.91
CA ASP A 69 2.30 1.64 5.62
C ASP A 69 3.06 2.95 5.90
N LEU A 70 4.37 2.89 6.01
CA LEU A 70 5.21 4.06 6.31
C LEU A 70 5.89 4.61 5.04
N ASP A 71 6.72 3.80 4.40
CA ASP A 71 7.61 4.22 3.31
C ASP A 71 6.87 4.27 1.97
N GLY A 72 6.75 5.44 1.34
CA GLY A 72 5.94 5.64 0.12
C GLY A 72 4.50 6.01 0.41
N THR A 73 4.02 5.75 1.63
CA THR A 73 2.64 5.98 2.06
C THR A 73 2.51 7.21 2.96
N LEU A 74 3.06 7.17 4.19
CA LEU A 74 3.03 8.33 5.09
C LEU A 74 4.19 9.30 4.84
N ALA A 75 5.33 8.79 4.43
CA ALA A 75 6.53 9.58 4.14
C ALA A 75 7.26 9.02 2.91
N PRO A 76 8.04 9.82 2.18
CA PRO A 76 8.96 9.28 1.17
C PRO A 76 9.93 8.29 1.83
N SER A 77 10.34 7.25 1.09
CA SER A 77 11.15 6.16 1.63
C SER A 77 12.34 6.65 2.45
N LYS A 78 12.40 6.19 3.70
CA LYS A 78 13.42 6.52 4.71
C LYS A 78 13.64 8.03 4.95
N SER A 79 12.60 8.82 4.69
CA SER A 79 12.61 10.27 4.89
C SER A 79 11.70 10.63 6.07
N PRO A 80 11.95 11.77 6.74
CA PRO A 80 11.05 12.26 7.80
C PRO A 80 9.63 12.47 7.29
N LEU A 81 8.66 12.27 8.17
CA LEU A 81 7.27 12.62 7.94
C LEU A 81 7.15 14.12 7.65
N GLY A 82 6.48 14.48 6.57
CA GLY A 82 6.22 15.90 6.25
C GLY A 82 5.30 16.55 7.29
N SER A 83 5.51 17.83 7.57
CA SER A 83 4.74 18.58 8.57
C SER A 83 3.23 18.50 8.35
N ASP A 84 2.79 18.54 7.09
CA ASP A 84 1.37 18.51 6.72
C ASP A 84 0.75 17.14 7.03
N VAL A 85 1.46 16.05 6.69
CA VAL A 85 1.02 14.68 7.00
C VAL A 85 1.07 14.43 8.51
N ALA A 86 2.09 14.96 9.20
CA ALA A 86 2.21 14.86 10.66
C ALA A 86 1.02 15.51 11.38
N ALA A 87 0.65 16.73 10.98
CA ALA A 87 -0.51 17.42 11.53
C ALA A 87 -1.82 16.65 11.30
N LEU A 88 -2.01 16.15 10.07
CA LEU A 88 -3.20 15.37 9.72
C LEU A 88 -3.26 14.03 10.45
N LEU A 89 -2.13 13.34 10.60
CA LEU A 89 -2.07 12.09 11.37
C LEU A 89 -2.41 12.32 12.84
N HIS A 90 -1.90 13.42 13.41
CA HIS A 90 -2.22 13.84 14.77
C HIS A 90 -3.72 14.21 14.95
N ASP A 91 -4.32 14.88 13.96
CA ASP A 91 -5.76 15.16 13.96
C ASP A 91 -6.59 13.88 13.81
N LEU A 92 -6.15 12.93 12.98
CA LEU A 92 -6.79 11.62 12.82
C LEU A 92 -6.83 10.84 14.15
N LEU A 93 -5.77 10.91 14.95
CA LEU A 93 -5.73 10.32 16.30
C LEU A 93 -6.79 10.89 17.24
N GLY A 94 -7.29 12.09 16.96
CA GLY A 94 -8.41 12.69 17.71
C GLY A 94 -9.78 12.10 17.37
N VAL A 95 -9.92 11.32 16.28
CA VAL A 95 -11.21 10.80 15.81
C VAL A 95 -11.26 9.28 15.68
N MET A 96 -10.11 8.61 15.56
CA MET A 96 -10.03 7.15 15.52
C MET A 96 -8.64 6.63 15.88
N LYS A 97 -8.56 5.33 16.20
CA LYS A 97 -7.27 4.67 16.41
C LYS A 97 -6.48 4.57 15.11
N VAL A 98 -5.16 4.69 15.23
CA VAL A 98 -4.23 4.57 14.11
C VAL A 98 -3.18 3.49 14.41
N ALA A 99 -2.74 2.78 13.39
CA ALA A 99 -1.57 1.91 13.47
C ALA A 99 -0.66 2.15 12.26
N VAL A 100 0.64 1.95 12.45
CA VAL A 100 1.61 2.00 11.36
C VAL A 100 2.39 0.69 11.33
N ILE A 101 2.39 0.01 10.17
CA ILE A 101 3.12 -1.25 9.94
C ILE A 101 4.19 -0.99 8.87
N SER A 102 5.43 -1.27 9.18
CA SER A 102 6.54 -1.17 8.21
C SER A 102 7.56 -2.29 8.42
N GLY A 103 8.29 -2.65 7.36
CA GLY A 103 9.48 -3.49 7.46
C GLY A 103 10.67 -2.81 8.14
N GLY A 104 10.57 -1.49 8.42
CA GLY A 104 11.57 -0.73 9.17
C GLY A 104 11.67 -1.16 10.62
N ASP A 105 12.81 -0.91 11.25
CA ASP A 105 13.05 -1.15 12.67
C ASP A 105 12.50 -0.02 13.56
N TRP A 106 12.62 -0.19 14.88
CA TRP A 106 12.22 0.82 15.86
C TRP A 106 12.96 2.16 15.68
N ALA A 107 14.26 2.14 15.38
CA ALA A 107 15.02 3.36 15.18
C ALA A 107 14.53 4.17 13.97
N GLN A 108 14.09 3.48 12.90
CA GLN A 108 13.45 4.12 11.76
C GLN A 108 12.13 4.79 12.17
N PHE A 109 11.26 4.12 12.93
CA PHE A 109 10.03 4.71 13.43
C PHE A 109 10.27 5.94 14.29
N GLN A 110 11.26 5.89 15.19
CA GLN A 110 11.63 7.04 16.02
C GLN A 110 12.03 8.25 15.16
N LYS A 111 12.94 8.02 14.21
CA LYS A 111 13.50 9.09 13.36
C LYS A 111 12.53 9.62 12.33
N GLN A 112 11.79 8.73 11.67
CA GLN A 112 10.98 9.06 10.52
C GLN A 112 9.59 9.53 10.91
N LEU A 113 8.98 8.92 11.91
CA LEU A 113 7.60 9.17 12.33
C LEU A 113 7.57 10.00 13.64
N LEU A 114 8.06 9.46 14.73
CA LEU A 114 7.84 10.03 16.06
C LEU A 114 8.53 11.37 16.29
N ALA A 115 9.71 11.59 15.74
CA ALA A 115 10.41 12.89 15.84
C ALA A 115 9.63 14.05 15.21
N ASN A 116 8.58 13.75 14.42
CA ASN A 116 7.78 14.74 13.69
C ASN A 116 6.33 14.84 14.20
N LEU A 117 5.95 14.06 15.20
CA LEU A 117 4.63 14.11 15.83
C LEU A 117 4.70 14.86 17.18
N PRO A 118 3.64 15.61 17.56
CA PRO A 118 3.52 16.14 18.92
C PRO A 118 3.54 14.99 19.96
N ASP A 119 4.28 15.19 21.04
CA ASP A 119 4.29 14.26 22.18
C ASP A 119 3.18 14.62 23.16
N ASP A 120 2.00 14.07 22.95
CA ASP A 120 0.82 14.33 23.78
C ASP A 120 -0.08 13.09 23.96
N GLU A 121 -1.17 13.26 24.67
CA GLU A 121 -2.15 12.22 25.05
C GLU A 121 -2.79 11.49 23.84
N ARG A 122 -2.80 12.08 22.64
CA ARG A 122 -3.37 11.44 21.45
C ARG A 122 -2.54 10.24 21.01
N LEU A 123 -1.23 10.22 21.33
CA LEU A 123 -0.35 9.09 20.99
C LEU A 123 -0.78 7.76 21.61
N LYS A 124 -1.63 7.75 22.65
CA LYS A 124 -2.23 6.53 23.22
C LYS A 124 -3.09 5.74 22.23
N ASP A 125 -3.60 6.42 21.20
CA ASP A 125 -4.40 5.83 20.13
C ASP A 125 -3.56 5.45 18.90
N LEU A 126 -2.20 5.56 18.99
CA LEU A 126 -1.25 5.15 17.96
C LEU A 126 -0.53 3.86 18.36
N SER A 127 -0.66 2.84 17.52
CA SER A 127 0.07 1.57 17.65
C SER A 127 1.16 1.47 16.57
N LEU A 128 2.36 1.04 16.94
CA LEU A 128 3.48 0.94 16.01
C LEU A 128 3.97 -0.51 15.89
N LEU A 129 4.08 -0.97 14.64
CA LEU A 129 4.46 -2.33 14.30
C LEU A 129 5.71 -2.34 13.40
N PRO A 130 6.91 -2.17 14.00
CA PRO A 130 8.16 -2.39 13.29
C PRO A 130 8.30 -3.83 12.81
N THR A 131 9.16 -4.05 11.80
CA THR A 131 9.48 -5.37 11.23
C THR A 131 8.23 -6.20 10.91
N CYS A 132 7.27 -5.56 10.22
CA CYS A 132 5.98 -6.15 9.82
C CYS A 132 5.13 -6.69 11.00
N GLY A 133 5.32 -6.16 12.21
CA GLY A 133 4.53 -6.56 13.39
C GLY A 133 5.14 -7.66 14.24
N THR A 134 6.39 -8.06 14.01
CA THR A 134 7.14 -8.91 14.93
C THR A 134 7.58 -8.16 16.19
N GLN A 135 7.47 -6.83 16.16
CA GLN A 135 7.55 -5.95 17.32
C GLN A 135 6.29 -5.11 17.39
N PHE A 136 5.84 -4.84 18.62
CA PHE A 136 4.66 -4.02 18.87
C PHE A 136 4.93 -3.00 19.97
N TYR A 137 4.63 -1.74 19.69
CA TYR A 137 4.81 -0.64 20.62
C TYR A 137 3.51 0.13 20.81
N GLU A 138 3.26 0.52 22.06
CA GLU A 138 2.15 1.37 22.49
C GLU A 138 2.67 2.55 23.32
N TYR A 139 1.90 3.64 23.34
CA TYR A 139 2.18 4.81 24.14
C TYR A 139 1.39 4.78 25.45
N VAL A 140 2.11 4.74 26.58
CA VAL A 140 1.57 4.75 27.95
C VAL A 140 2.15 5.92 28.76
N GLY A 141 2.23 7.12 28.15
CA GLY A 141 2.99 8.25 28.67
C GLY A 141 4.46 8.22 28.25
N HIS A 142 4.90 7.12 27.69
CA HIS A 142 6.16 6.89 26.99
C HIS A 142 5.98 5.69 26.07
N TRP A 143 6.83 5.53 25.06
CA TRP A 143 6.80 4.37 24.18
C TRP A 143 7.26 3.12 24.89
N SER A 144 6.41 2.12 24.95
CA SER A 144 6.66 0.83 25.58
C SER A 144 6.59 -0.30 24.54
N LYS A 145 7.62 -1.15 24.52
CA LYS A 145 7.60 -2.38 23.72
C LYS A 145 6.74 -3.43 24.42
N VAL A 146 5.62 -3.80 23.82
CA VAL A 146 4.70 -4.81 24.34
C VAL A 146 5.27 -6.22 24.13
N TYR A 147 5.79 -6.50 22.93
CA TYR A 147 6.50 -7.74 22.61
C TYR A 147 7.54 -7.54 21.50
N SER A 148 8.44 -8.54 21.40
CA SER A 148 9.38 -8.71 20.30
C SER A 148 9.57 -10.21 20.03
N GLU A 149 9.42 -10.63 18.78
CA GLU A 149 9.60 -12.02 18.36
C GLU A 149 10.95 -12.20 17.66
N ASP A 150 12.02 -12.01 18.40
CA ASP A 150 13.37 -11.95 17.88
C ASP A 150 13.85 -13.33 17.36
N LEU A 151 14.76 -13.27 16.41
CA LEU A 151 15.58 -14.41 15.99
C LEU A 151 16.57 -14.75 17.11
N SER A 152 16.90 -16.02 17.27
CA SER A 152 17.97 -16.43 18.17
C SER A 152 19.33 -15.96 17.68
N ASP A 153 20.33 -15.92 18.57
CA ASP A 153 21.70 -15.50 18.21
C ASP A 153 22.28 -16.40 17.12
N ASP A 154 22.02 -17.71 17.16
CA ASP A 154 22.47 -18.67 16.17
C ASP A 154 21.78 -18.43 14.79
N GLU A 155 20.47 -18.17 14.80
CA GLU A 155 19.74 -17.81 13.57
C GLU A 155 20.30 -16.53 12.96
N ARG A 156 20.51 -15.48 13.76
CA ARG A 156 21.08 -14.20 13.31
C ARG A 156 22.46 -14.36 12.71
N ALA A 157 23.34 -15.11 13.38
CA ALA A 157 24.70 -15.36 12.91
C ALA A 157 24.70 -16.12 11.57
N ARG A 158 23.85 -17.17 11.46
CA ARG A 158 23.71 -17.97 10.26
C ARG A 158 23.15 -17.18 9.08
N ILE A 159 22.11 -16.36 9.32
CA ILE A 159 21.52 -15.49 8.30
C ILE A 159 22.55 -14.48 7.79
N LYS A 160 23.25 -13.77 8.69
CA LYS A 160 24.29 -12.79 8.31
C LYS A 160 25.37 -13.42 7.45
N LYS A 161 25.85 -14.61 7.84
CA LYS A 161 26.85 -15.35 7.06
C LYS A 161 26.32 -15.74 5.67
N ALA A 162 25.12 -16.30 5.61
CA ALA A 162 24.52 -16.72 4.34
C ALA A 162 24.28 -15.52 3.39
N LEU A 163 23.86 -14.37 3.91
CA LEU A 163 23.73 -13.13 3.14
C LEU A 163 25.07 -12.71 2.53
N GLN A 164 26.13 -12.68 3.33
CA GLN A 164 27.46 -12.32 2.85
C GLN A 164 27.95 -13.31 1.78
N ASP A 165 27.85 -14.61 2.05
CA ASP A 165 28.25 -15.67 1.12
C ASP A 165 27.47 -15.58 -0.21
N ALA A 166 26.16 -15.35 -0.17
CA ALA A 166 25.31 -15.21 -1.37
C ALA A 166 25.64 -13.94 -2.16
N TYR A 167 25.89 -12.83 -1.47
CA TYR A 167 26.32 -11.59 -2.10
C TYR A 167 27.63 -11.77 -2.86
N ASP A 168 28.65 -12.36 -2.22
CA ASP A 168 29.96 -12.60 -2.82
C ASP A 168 29.86 -13.54 -4.03
N GLN A 169 29.09 -14.63 -3.93
CA GLN A 169 28.85 -15.58 -5.02
C GLN A 169 28.05 -14.96 -6.18
N SER A 170 27.21 -13.97 -5.90
CA SER A 170 26.42 -13.31 -6.94
C SER A 170 27.28 -12.56 -7.96
N GLY A 171 28.52 -12.21 -7.59
CA GLY A 171 29.39 -11.36 -8.39
C GLY A 171 28.88 -9.93 -8.54
N THR A 172 27.84 -9.55 -7.79
CA THR A 172 27.33 -8.19 -7.74
C THR A 172 28.37 -7.29 -7.09
N LYS A 173 28.77 -6.23 -7.77
CA LYS A 173 29.75 -5.26 -7.24
C LYS A 173 29.10 -3.91 -7.08
N VAL A 174 29.48 -3.19 -6.05
CA VAL A 174 29.17 -1.78 -5.81
C VAL A 174 30.47 -1.02 -5.58
N ASP A 175 30.59 0.15 -6.19
CA ASP A 175 31.79 0.98 -6.07
C ASP A 175 31.83 1.71 -4.74
N LYS A 176 30.67 1.92 -4.13
CA LYS A 176 30.52 2.67 -2.86
C LYS A 176 29.32 2.17 -2.09
N THR A 177 29.46 2.11 -0.78
CA THR A 177 28.38 1.88 0.17
C THR A 177 28.18 3.08 1.09
N TRP A 178 26.93 3.25 1.56
CA TRP A 178 26.54 4.32 2.49
C TRP A 178 25.93 3.70 3.74
N GLY A 179 26.68 3.73 4.82
CA GLY A 179 26.30 3.09 6.08
C GLY A 179 26.40 1.56 6.05
N GLU A 180 25.72 0.92 6.97
CA GLU A 180 25.74 -0.53 7.15
C GLU A 180 25.03 -1.26 6.02
N VAL A 181 25.62 -2.35 5.54
CA VAL A 181 25.05 -3.16 4.44
C VAL A 181 24.10 -4.23 5.00
N ILE A 182 24.47 -4.89 6.10
CA ILE A 182 23.65 -5.91 6.77
C ILE A 182 23.25 -5.39 8.14
N GLU A 183 21.97 -5.14 8.32
CA GLU A 183 21.37 -4.59 9.53
C GLU A 183 20.62 -5.69 10.29
N ASP A 184 20.87 -5.76 11.61
CA ASP A 184 20.17 -6.66 12.53
C ASP A 184 19.06 -5.89 13.26
N ARG A 185 17.81 -6.24 12.96
CA ARG A 185 16.61 -5.62 13.55
C ARG A 185 15.97 -6.50 14.63
N GLY A 186 16.71 -7.49 15.13
CA GLY A 186 16.23 -8.47 16.12
C GLY A 186 15.41 -9.59 15.49
N SER A 187 14.22 -9.31 15.03
CA SER A 187 13.30 -10.26 14.40
C SER A 187 13.44 -10.36 12.88
N GLN A 188 14.26 -9.53 12.27
CA GLN A 188 14.54 -9.44 10.84
C GLN A 188 16.02 -9.10 10.63
N ILE A 189 16.64 -9.72 9.62
CA ILE A 189 17.95 -9.30 9.12
C ILE A 189 17.75 -8.73 7.73
N THR A 190 18.25 -7.52 7.51
CA THR A 190 18.11 -6.79 6.25
C THR A 190 19.47 -6.55 5.62
N MET A 191 19.66 -6.99 4.37
CA MET A 191 20.78 -6.56 3.53
C MET A 191 20.31 -5.44 2.61
N SER A 192 20.92 -4.27 2.70
CA SER A 192 20.78 -3.20 1.70
C SER A 192 22.11 -3.07 0.95
N VAL A 193 22.16 -3.52 -0.29
CA VAL A 193 23.42 -3.70 -1.03
C VAL A 193 24.22 -2.41 -1.20
N LEU A 194 23.51 -1.26 -1.30
CA LEU A 194 24.16 0.07 -1.31
C LEU A 194 24.40 0.64 0.09
N GLY A 195 24.01 -0.06 1.14
CA GLY A 195 23.96 0.44 2.52
C GLY A 195 22.65 1.15 2.85
N GLN A 196 22.34 1.20 4.16
CA GLN A 196 21.05 1.73 4.64
C GLN A 196 20.88 3.22 4.35
N GLU A 197 21.96 4.00 4.31
CA GLU A 197 21.98 5.45 4.15
C GLU A 197 22.19 5.92 2.69
N ALA A 198 22.12 5.00 1.71
CA ALA A 198 22.31 5.37 0.32
C ALA A 198 21.24 6.37 -0.15
N PRO A 199 21.62 7.41 -0.93
CA PRO A 199 20.67 8.36 -1.50
C PRO A 199 19.61 7.67 -2.37
N LEU A 200 18.34 8.14 -2.31
CA LEU A 200 17.23 7.54 -3.04
C LEU A 200 17.52 7.41 -4.54
N ALA A 201 18.08 8.46 -5.15
CA ALA A 201 18.44 8.47 -6.57
C ALA A 201 19.48 7.41 -6.97
N GLU A 202 20.36 7.01 -6.04
CA GLU A 202 21.30 5.90 -6.28
C GLU A 202 20.62 4.55 -6.11
N LYS A 203 19.73 4.42 -5.12
CA LYS A 203 18.95 3.21 -4.89
C LYS A 203 18.06 2.88 -6.09
N GLU A 204 17.35 3.87 -6.64
CA GLU A 204 16.45 3.70 -7.79
C GLU A 204 17.18 3.24 -9.06
N LYS A 205 18.42 3.72 -9.27
CA LYS A 205 19.25 3.35 -10.43
C LYS A 205 19.88 1.97 -10.31
N TRP A 206 20.09 1.49 -9.09
CA TRP A 206 20.94 0.32 -8.87
C TRP A 206 20.31 -0.99 -9.37
N ASP A 207 19.01 -1.22 -9.13
CA ASP A 207 18.32 -2.48 -9.45
C ASP A 207 16.87 -2.23 -9.92
N PRO A 208 16.67 -1.44 -11.00
CA PRO A 208 15.34 -1.00 -11.43
C PRO A 208 14.46 -2.15 -11.94
N ASP A 209 15.06 -3.25 -12.39
CA ASP A 209 14.40 -4.45 -12.91
C ASP A 209 14.40 -5.62 -11.93
N PHE A 210 14.90 -5.41 -10.72
CA PHE A 210 15.04 -6.42 -9.65
C PHE A 210 15.99 -7.58 -9.98
N ALA A 211 16.74 -7.54 -11.09
CA ALA A 211 17.54 -8.66 -11.56
C ALA A 211 18.69 -8.98 -10.61
N LYS A 212 19.35 -7.97 -10.03
CA LYS A 212 20.48 -8.18 -9.13
C LYS A 212 20.03 -8.83 -7.82
N ARG A 213 18.95 -8.35 -7.20
CA ARG A 213 18.40 -8.96 -5.98
C ARG A 213 17.86 -10.35 -6.23
N LYS A 214 17.15 -10.58 -7.34
CA LYS A 214 16.70 -11.93 -7.72
C LYS A 214 17.86 -12.91 -7.83
N LYS A 215 19.01 -12.49 -8.38
CA LYS A 215 20.21 -13.31 -8.47
C LYS A 215 20.76 -13.69 -7.09
N ILE A 216 20.86 -12.71 -6.17
CA ILE A 216 21.31 -12.95 -4.79
C ILE A 216 20.34 -13.88 -4.07
N ILE A 217 19.04 -13.64 -4.18
CA ILE A 217 18.00 -14.46 -3.55
C ILE A 217 18.03 -15.91 -4.06
N ALA A 218 18.23 -16.13 -5.36
CA ALA A 218 18.32 -17.47 -5.91
C ALA A 218 19.48 -18.29 -5.33
N ILE A 219 20.59 -17.63 -4.97
CA ILE A 219 21.73 -18.25 -4.28
C ILE A 219 21.42 -18.45 -2.79
N LEU A 220 20.78 -17.47 -2.17
CA LEU A 220 20.48 -17.44 -0.74
C LEU A 220 19.39 -18.47 -0.33
N GLN A 221 18.37 -18.66 -1.17
CA GLN A 221 17.21 -19.50 -0.86
C GLN A 221 17.55 -20.94 -0.44
N PRO A 222 18.46 -21.68 -1.15
CA PRO A 222 18.85 -23.02 -0.70
C PRO A 222 19.72 -23.03 0.56
N MET A 223 20.32 -21.89 0.96
CA MET A 223 21.15 -21.79 2.17
C MET A 223 20.30 -21.57 3.42
N LEU A 224 19.10 -21.00 3.25
CA LEU A 224 18.15 -20.63 4.33
C LEU A 224 16.72 -21.13 4.02
N PRO A 225 16.51 -22.44 3.81
CA PRO A 225 15.21 -22.96 3.36
C PRO A 225 14.08 -22.79 4.38
N GLU A 226 14.39 -22.62 5.66
CA GLU A 226 13.43 -22.43 6.75
C GLU A 226 13.04 -20.97 7.00
N PHE A 227 13.68 -20.01 6.31
CA PHE A 227 13.38 -18.60 6.42
C PHE A 227 12.61 -18.07 5.20
N ALA A 228 11.83 -17.04 5.42
CA ALA A 228 11.24 -16.26 4.34
C ALA A 228 12.23 -15.18 3.89
N ILE A 229 12.40 -15.06 2.57
CA ILE A 229 13.29 -14.10 1.95
C ILE A 229 12.46 -13.21 1.03
N HIS A 230 12.44 -11.92 1.33
CA HIS A 230 11.66 -10.92 0.62
C HIS A 230 12.54 -9.82 0.03
N MET A 231 12.13 -9.28 -1.10
CA MET A 231 12.70 -8.02 -1.58
C MET A 231 12.02 -6.86 -0.86
N GLY A 232 12.81 -6.06 -0.13
CA GLY A 232 12.36 -4.85 0.55
C GLY A 232 12.78 -3.60 -0.21
N GLY A 233 11.92 -2.62 -0.30
CA GLY A 233 12.21 -1.33 -0.94
C GLY A 233 12.94 -1.46 -2.29
N THR A 234 13.88 -0.54 -2.56
CA THR A 234 14.59 -0.46 -3.86
C THR A 234 15.87 -1.31 -3.91
N THR A 235 16.53 -1.58 -2.78
CA THR A 235 17.85 -2.24 -2.74
C THR A 235 17.99 -3.31 -1.67
N SER A 236 16.94 -3.55 -0.87
CA SER A 236 17.02 -4.42 0.30
C SER A 236 16.53 -5.83 0.00
N ILE A 237 17.09 -6.78 0.76
CA ILE A 237 16.66 -8.17 0.89
C ILE A 237 16.44 -8.38 2.39
N ASP A 238 15.23 -8.77 2.76
CA ASP A 238 14.79 -8.96 4.14
C ASP A 238 14.60 -10.45 4.42
N ILE A 239 15.18 -10.94 5.52
CA ILE A 239 15.05 -12.31 5.98
C ILE A 239 14.32 -12.31 7.31
N THR A 240 13.24 -13.08 7.38
CA THR A 240 12.39 -13.24 8.56
C THR A 240 12.05 -14.70 8.79
N LYS A 241 11.39 -15.01 9.91
CA LYS A 241 10.68 -16.29 10.05
C LYS A 241 9.55 -16.37 9.00
N PRO A 242 9.15 -17.59 8.58
CA PRO A 242 8.06 -17.74 7.62
C PRO A 242 6.74 -17.11 8.10
N GLY A 243 5.97 -16.55 7.17
CA GLY A 243 4.66 -15.98 7.45
C GLY A 243 4.69 -14.58 8.06
N ILE A 244 5.87 -13.93 8.09
CA ILE A 244 6.00 -12.54 8.54
C ILE A 244 5.85 -11.61 7.34
N ASP A 245 4.69 -10.97 7.27
CA ASP A 245 4.31 -9.97 6.28
C ASP A 245 3.28 -9.00 6.87
N LYS A 246 2.65 -8.16 6.07
CA LYS A 246 1.64 -7.22 6.58
C LYS A 246 0.33 -7.90 7.01
N ALA A 247 -0.01 -9.08 6.48
CA ALA A 247 -1.15 -9.86 6.98
C ALA A 247 -0.89 -10.34 8.42
N TYR A 248 0.34 -10.74 8.71
CA TYR A 248 0.76 -11.06 10.07
C TYR A 248 0.59 -9.86 11.02
N GLY A 249 1.05 -8.67 10.62
CA GLY A 249 0.87 -7.44 11.40
C GLY A 249 -0.61 -7.10 11.63
N ILE A 250 -1.47 -7.27 10.63
CA ILE A 250 -2.92 -7.12 10.76
C ILE A 250 -3.50 -8.11 11.77
N ALA A 251 -3.08 -9.38 11.74
CA ALA A 251 -3.51 -10.36 12.71
C ALA A 251 -3.09 -9.98 14.14
N LYS A 252 -1.86 -9.47 14.32
CA LYS A 252 -1.40 -8.96 15.61
C LYS A 252 -2.24 -7.77 16.10
N LEU A 253 -2.57 -6.81 15.24
CA LEU A 253 -3.47 -5.69 15.59
C LEU A 253 -4.85 -6.19 16.02
N ARG A 254 -5.43 -7.15 15.28
CA ARG A 254 -6.70 -7.76 15.66
C ARG A 254 -6.63 -8.34 17.07
N ASP A 255 -5.60 -9.11 17.35
CA ASP A 255 -5.47 -9.86 18.60
C ASP A 255 -5.12 -8.94 19.80
N GLN A 256 -4.27 -7.92 19.59
CA GLN A 256 -3.86 -6.98 20.63
C GLN A 256 -4.95 -5.95 20.95
N LEU A 257 -5.62 -5.42 19.92
CA LEU A 257 -6.61 -4.35 20.11
C LEU A 257 -8.06 -4.86 20.22
N GLY A 258 -8.32 -6.14 19.93
CA GLY A 258 -9.67 -6.69 19.90
C GLY A 258 -10.55 -6.09 18.78
N ILE A 259 -9.94 -5.55 17.72
CA ILE A 259 -10.63 -4.91 16.60
C ILE A 259 -10.69 -5.90 15.44
N SER A 260 -11.90 -6.19 14.94
CA SER A 260 -12.09 -7.09 13.80
C SER A 260 -11.43 -6.53 12.54
N VAL A 261 -10.88 -7.40 11.69
CA VAL A 261 -10.31 -7.05 10.38
C VAL A 261 -11.29 -6.22 9.54
N THR A 262 -12.58 -6.51 9.61
CA THR A 262 -13.62 -5.76 8.91
C THR A 262 -13.85 -4.34 9.46
N GLU A 263 -13.40 -4.07 10.68
CA GLU A 263 -13.45 -2.74 11.32
C GLU A 263 -12.16 -1.93 11.08
N MET A 264 -11.21 -2.49 10.31
CA MET A 264 -9.98 -1.81 9.92
C MET A 264 -10.09 -1.21 8.54
N LEU A 265 -9.31 -0.15 8.28
CA LEU A 265 -8.91 0.34 6.97
C LEU A 265 -7.40 0.17 6.86
N PHE A 266 -6.90 -0.03 5.66
CA PHE A 266 -5.47 -0.04 5.37
C PHE A 266 -5.16 0.90 4.22
N ALA A 267 -4.10 1.69 4.31
CA ALA A 267 -3.56 2.47 3.19
C ALA A 267 -2.09 2.10 2.96
N GLY A 268 -1.73 1.89 1.70
CA GLY A 268 -0.37 1.53 1.28
C GLY A 268 -0.13 1.85 -0.19
N ASP A 269 1.14 1.97 -0.59
CA ASP A 269 1.54 2.29 -1.96
C ASP A 269 1.79 1.03 -2.84
N ALA A 270 1.86 -0.15 -2.23
CA ALA A 270 2.18 -1.40 -2.92
C ALA A 270 1.07 -2.47 -2.79
N ILE A 271 -0.20 -2.08 -2.93
CA ILE A 271 -1.37 -2.97 -2.90
C ILE A 271 -1.64 -3.55 -4.30
N PHE A 272 -0.77 -4.43 -4.75
CA PHE A 272 -0.90 -5.18 -6.01
C PHE A 272 -0.22 -6.55 -5.87
N PRO A 273 -0.56 -7.57 -6.68
CA PRO A 273 0.05 -8.88 -6.58
C PRO A 273 1.59 -8.83 -6.61
N GLY A 274 2.22 -9.27 -5.52
CA GLY A 274 3.67 -9.19 -5.32
C GLY A 274 4.18 -7.92 -4.63
N GLY A 275 3.33 -6.94 -4.37
CA GLY A 275 3.64 -5.79 -3.52
C GLY A 275 3.61 -6.16 -2.03
N ASN A 276 4.39 -5.47 -1.22
CA ASN A 276 4.51 -5.76 0.22
C ASN A 276 3.27 -5.37 1.06
N ASP A 277 2.33 -4.59 0.49
CA ASP A 277 1.06 -4.21 1.10
C ASP A 277 -0.10 -5.14 0.72
N TYR A 278 0.07 -5.90 -0.35
CA TYR A 278 -0.96 -6.79 -0.85
C TYR A 278 -1.43 -7.84 0.17
N PRO A 279 -0.55 -8.42 1.02
CA PRO A 279 -0.98 -9.34 2.08
C PRO A 279 -2.00 -8.74 3.07
N ALA A 280 -1.96 -7.43 3.34
CA ALA A 280 -2.97 -6.78 4.19
C ALA A 280 -4.36 -6.81 3.54
N GLN A 281 -4.45 -6.60 2.23
CA GLN A 281 -5.71 -6.74 1.47
C GLN A 281 -6.18 -8.19 1.44
N GLU A 282 -5.27 -9.16 1.23
CA GLU A 282 -5.62 -10.60 1.24
C GLU A 282 -6.10 -11.06 2.61
N ALA A 283 -5.65 -10.44 3.69
CA ALA A 283 -6.18 -10.67 5.05
C ALA A 283 -7.62 -10.18 5.24
N GLY A 284 -8.21 -9.52 4.24
CA GLY A 284 -9.61 -9.06 4.24
C GLY A 284 -9.83 -7.66 4.80
N VAL A 285 -8.77 -6.87 4.96
CA VAL A 285 -8.90 -5.45 5.32
C VAL A 285 -9.37 -4.64 4.09
N ASP A 286 -10.34 -3.75 4.29
CA ASP A 286 -10.68 -2.77 3.25
C ASP A 286 -9.47 -1.86 3.01
N SER A 287 -8.87 -1.95 1.82
CA SER A 287 -7.57 -1.37 1.50
C SER A 287 -7.66 -0.27 0.47
N ILE A 288 -6.86 0.77 0.63
CA ILE A 288 -6.81 1.97 -0.20
C ILE A 288 -5.40 2.08 -0.77
N LEU A 289 -5.26 1.87 -2.09
CA LEU A 289 -4.01 2.13 -2.79
C LEU A 289 -3.78 3.65 -2.87
N VAL A 290 -2.62 4.10 -2.43
CA VAL A 290 -2.17 5.48 -2.54
C VAL A 290 -0.87 5.53 -3.36
N ARG A 291 -0.61 6.64 -4.04
CA ARG A 291 0.58 6.80 -4.89
C ARG A 291 1.77 7.41 -4.15
N ASP A 292 1.46 8.21 -3.13
CA ASP A 292 2.44 9.01 -2.41
C ASP A 292 1.85 9.60 -1.12
N PRO A 293 2.67 10.21 -0.25
CA PRO A 293 2.20 10.84 1.00
C PRO A 293 1.18 11.97 0.80
N TRP A 294 1.19 12.62 -0.35
CA TRP A 294 0.22 13.68 -0.63
C TRP A 294 -1.19 13.10 -0.85
N GLU A 295 -1.30 11.98 -1.55
CA GLU A 295 -2.58 11.28 -1.71
C GLU A 295 -3.06 10.71 -0.37
N THR A 296 -2.15 10.17 0.44
CA THR A 296 -2.44 9.74 1.82
C THR A 296 -3.02 10.88 2.65
N ALA A 297 -2.44 12.08 2.56
CA ALA A 297 -2.97 13.26 3.24
C ALA A 297 -4.42 13.56 2.84
N ARG A 298 -4.78 13.40 1.55
CA ARG A 298 -6.17 13.58 1.07
C ARG A 298 -7.11 12.52 1.63
N VAL A 299 -6.66 11.28 1.71
CA VAL A 299 -7.44 10.20 2.33
C VAL A 299 -7.69 10.50 3.80
N ILE A 300 -6.66 10.90 4.55
CA ILE A 300 -6.78 11.27 5.97
C ILE A 300 -7.77 12.43 6.16
N GLN A 301 -7.64 13.51 5.37
CA GLN A 301 -8.57 14.65 5.39
C GLN A 301 -10.02 14.22 5.18
N THR A 302 -10.24 13.31 4.22
CA THR A 302 -11.58 12.78 3.93
C THR A 302 -12.14 12.01 5.12
N VAL A 303 -11.34 11.15 5.75
CA VAL A 303 -11.76 10.37 6.92
C VAL A 303 -12.08 11.30 8.11
N ILE A 304 -11.23 12.28 8.39
CA ILE A 304 -11.50 13.28 9.44
C ILE A 304 -12.81 14.04 9.16
N ALA A 305 -13.02 14.47 7.92
CA ALA A 305 -14.26 15.17 7.55
C ALA A 305 -15.52 14.30 7.69
N CYS A 306 -15.42 12.99 7.49
CA CYS A 306 -16.52 12.05 7.64
C CYS A 306 -16.81 11.67 9.10
N LEU A 307 -15.79 11.65 9.97
CA LEU A 307 -15.89 11.18 11.36
C LEU A 307 -15.89 12.32 12.37
N GLY A 308 -15.32 13.46 12.02
CA GLY A 308 -15.28 14.65 12.89
C GLY A 308 -16.65 15.29 13.03
N ASP A 309 -16.92 15.90 14.18
CA ASP A 309 -18.21 16.54 14.54
C ASP A 309 -18.54 17.81 13.74
N GLY A 310 -17.98 18.01 12.56
CA GLY A 310 -18.31 19.10 11.62
C GLY A 310 -18.04 20.52 12.11
N LYS A 311 -17.30 20.70 13.21
CA LYS A 311 -17.12 22.02 13.85
C LYS A 311 -15.82 22.75 13.57
N GLU A 312 -14.82 22.12 12.96
CA GLU A 312 -13.62 22.81 12.50
C GLU A 312 -13.49 22.73 10.97
N GLN A 313 -13.83 23.82 10.30
CA GLN A 313 -13.53 23.98 8.89
C GLN A 313 -12.02 24.01 8.69
N ILE A 314 -11.50 23.04 7.94
CA ILE A 314 -10.10 22.93 7.55
C ILE A 314 -9.68 24.23 6.87
N LYS A 315 -8.77 24.97 7.47
CA LYS A 315 -8.12 26.11 6.82
C LYS A 315 -7.35 25.60 5.61
N SER A 316 -7.73 26.05 4.43
CA SER A 316 -7.02 25.74 3.20
C SER A 316 -5.54 26.11 3.33
N PRO A 317 -4.59 25.25 2.97
CA PRO A 317 -3.18 25.61 2.93
C PRO A 317 -3.01 26.79 1.96
N GLY A 318 -2.43 27.88 2.47
CA GLY A 318 -2.19 29.07 1.69
C GLY A 318 -1.35 28.75 0.44
N LYS A 319 -1.80 29.23 -0.73
CA LYS A 319 -1.00 29.22 -1.92
C LYS A 319 0.30 29.98 -1.64
N GLN A 320 1.41 29.28 -1.60
CA GLN A 320 2.70 29.92 -1.68
C GLN A 320 2.86 30.45 -3.13
N SER A 321 2.94 31.77 -3.21
CA SER A 321 3.24 32.55 -4.42
C SER A 321 4.69 32.38 -4.84
#